data_9bbbce1d08333090ab1f73da04ccc169
#
_entry.id   9bbbce1d08333090ab1f73da04ccc169
#
_cell.length_a   1.000
_cell.length_b   1.000
_cell.length_c   1.000
_cell.angle_alpha   90.00
_cell.angle_beta   90.00
_cell.angle_gamma   90.00
#
_symmetry.space_group_name_H-M   'P 1'
#
loop_
_entity.id
_entity.type
_entity.pdbx_description
1 polymer ?
#
loop_
_entity_poly.entity_id
_entity_poly.type
_entity_poly.pdbx_seq_one_letter_code
_entity_poly.pdbx_strand_id
1 'polypeptide(L)'
;NNVVTTGCTGLSILINRYTHIDLSLIVLVFSSILLVIGFMVFGVEYGVKNILGTILFPIFIKATSIINNYVSFENTSLFLLILIGSVLSGISFGMIKKSGYSLGGFYVVYDLLNSKFKISVGKASLFTNIVIIILSSFVFGIDNCIYAAIGLYITAYIGDKIMLGISSNKAFYIVTSKYKAVREYIINDLNHTVTIVNAKGGYSDKGKKMLLCVVSTTEYIKMRDVIKEIDKDAFFLITDSYSVANKI
;
A
#
# COMPACT_ATOMS: atom_id res chain seq x y z
N ASN A 1 19.57 17.13 -11.94
CA ASN A 1 19.63 16.04 -10.99
C ASN A 1 19.14 14.75 -11.67
N ASN A 2 20.06 13.80 -11.96
CA ASN A 2 19.79 12.53 -12.63
C ASN A 2 19.20 11.52 -11.64
N VAL A 3 18.07 11.83 -11.02
CA VAL A 3 17.39 10.91 -10.11
C VAL A 3 16.53 9.97 -10.93
N VAL A 4 16.82 8.69 -10.81
CA VAL A 4 15.97 7.66 -11.42
C VAL A 4 14.74 7.48 -10.54
N THR A 5 13.58 7.74 -11.13
CA THR A 5 12.29 7.39 -10.56
C THR A 5 11.86 6.00 -11.02
N THR A 6 10.77 5.51 -10.52
CA THR A 6 10.24 4.17 -10.81
C THR A 6 9.07 4.22 -11.79
N GLY A 7 8.66 3.09 -12.31
CA GLY A 7 7.51 2.99 -13.20
C GLY A 7 7.74 3.59 -14.58
N CYS A 8 6.67 4.11 -15.15
CA CYS A 8 6.66 4.70 -16.48
C CYS A 8 7.64 5.87 -16.58
N THR A 9 7.72 6.68 -15.53
CA THR A 9 8.63 7.83 -15.47
C THR A 9 10.09 7.39 -15.45
N GLY A 10 10.44 6.35 -14.69
CA GLY A 10 11.80 5.79 -14.65
C GLY A 10 12.26 5.27 -16.01
N LEU A 11 11.41 4.48 -16.67
CA LEU A 11 11.68 4.01 -18.02
C LEU A 11 11.81 5.20 -19.02
N SER A 12 10.94 6.20 -18.87
CA SER A 12 10.96 7.39 -19.73
C SER A 12 12.23 8.23 -19.54
N ILE A 13 12.77 8.31 -18.33
CA ILE A 13 14.05 8.98 -18.05
C ILE A 13 15.20 8.25 -18.75
N LEU A 14 15.21 6.91 -18.72
CA LEU A 14 16.20 6.12 -19.45
C LEU A 14 16.14 6.39 -20.94
N ILE A 15 14.96 6.41 -21.55
CA ILE A 15 14.77 6.67 -22.97
C ILE A 15 15.15 8.13 -23.32
N ASN A 16 14.71 9.09 -22.51
CA ASN A 16 15.04 10.51 -22.71
C ASN A 16 16.56 10.76 -22.75
N ARG A 17 17.33 10.01 -21.94
CA ARG A 17 18.80 10.13 -21.90
C ARG A 17 19.45 9.88 -23.25
N TYR A 18 18.89 8.97 -24.06
CA TYR A 18 19.44 8.60 -25.36
C TYR A 18 18.75 9.33 -26.53
N THR A 19 17.46 9.63 -26.39
CA THR A 19 16.65 10.17 -27.49
C THR A 19 16.46 11.67 -27.44
N HIS A 20 16.68 12.30 -26.29
CA HIS A 20 16.39 13.72 -26.01
C HIS A 20 14.92 14.13 -26.24
N ILE A 21 14.00 13.16 -26.37
CA ILE A 21 12.57 13.41 -26.49
C ILE A 21 12.03 13.90 -25.15
N ASP A 22 11.06 14.83 -25.17
CA ASP A 22 10.44 15.36 -23.95
C ASP A 22 9.89 14.23 -23.05
N LEU A 23 10.25 14.26 -21.77
CA LEU A 23 9.90 13.23 -20.79
C LEU A 23 8.38 13.03 -20.70
N SER A 24 7.62 14.12 -20.68
CA SER A 24 6.16 14.07 -20.58
C SER A 24 5.51 13.36 -21.77
N LEU A 25 6.10 13.54 -22.97
CA LEU A 25 5.62 12.89 -24.18
C LEU A 25 5.88 11.38 -24.15
N ILE A 26 7.07 10.97 -23.73
CA ILE A 26 7.38 9.54 -23.58
C ILE A 26 6.43 8.88 -22.57
N VAL A 27 6.21 9.53 -21.41
CA VAL A 27 5.27 9.05 -20.38
C VAL A 27 3.86 8.94 -20.96
N LEU A 28 3.40 9.94 -21.73
CA LEU A 28 2.07 9.92 -22.34
C LEU A 28 1.90 8.74 -23.30
N VAL A 29 2.87 8.50 -24.18
CA VAL A 29 2.82 7.39 -25.15
C VAL A 29 2.78 6.04 -24.44
N PHE A 30 3.70 5.79 -23.51
CA PHE A 30 3.70 4.53 -22.75
C PHE A 30 2.44 4.33 -21.92
N SER A 31 1.97 5.37 -21.26
CA SER A 31 0.74 5.30 -20.45
C SER A 31 -0.49 5.03 -21.32
N SER A 32 -0.54 5.59 -22.53
CA SER A 32 -1.63 5.36 -23.48
C SER A 32 -1.64 3.92 -23.99
N ILE A 33 -0.48 3.35 -24.32
CA ILE A 33 -0.37 1.94 -24.73
C ILE A 33 -0.86 1.03 -23.61
N LEU A 34 -0.40 1.26 -22.38
CA LEU A 34 -0.80 0.47 -21.21
C LEU A 34 -2.29 0.66 -20.88
N LEU A 35 -2.84 1.85 -21.10
CA LEU A 35 -4.29 2.09 -20.96
C LEU A 35 -5.10 1.20 -21.91
N VAL A 36 -4.69 1.11 -23.18
CA VAL A 36 -5.35 0.21 -24.17
C VAL A 36 -5.30 -1.24 -23.69
N ILE A 37 -4.16 -1.69 -23.20
CA ILE A 37 -4.02 -3.04 -22.61
C ILE A 37 -4.99 -3.20 -21.42
N GLY A 38 -5.07 -2.18 -20.54
CA GLY A 38 -5.99 -2.17 -19.41
C GLY A 38 -7.47 -2.29 -19.84
N PHE A 39 -7.86 -1.57 -20.89
CA PHE A 39 -9.21 -1.71 -21.50
C PHE A 39 -9.48 -3.13 -21.99
N MET A 40 -8.50 -3.75 -22.66
CA MET A 40 -8.66 -5.10 -23.23
C MET A 40 -8.79 -6.17 -22.14
N VAL A 41 -8.07 -6.02 -21.02
CA VAL A 41 -8.01 -7.06 -19.97
C VAL A 41 -9.07 -6.88 -18.89
N PHE A 42 -9.29 -5.65 -18.44
CA PHE A 42 -10.18 -5.33 -17.29
C PHE A 42 -11.51 -4.73 -17.73
N GLY A 43 -11.68 -4.44 -19.02
CA GLY A 43 -12.91 -3.89 -19.57
C GLY A 43 -13.02 -2.37 -19.47
N VAL A 44 -14.18 -1.87 -19.97
CA VAL A 44 -14.41 -0.42 -20.18
C VAL A 44 -14.41 0.37 -18.87
N GLU A 45 -15.04 -0.15 -17.82
CA GLU A 45 -15.12 0.55 -16.53
C GLU A 45 -13.74 0.84 -15.93
N TYR A 46 -12.85 -0.13 -16.00
CA TYR A 46 -11.46 0.04 -15.56
C TYR A 46 -10.74 1.08 -16.42
N GLY A 47 -10.89 1.00 -17.73
CA GLY A 47 -10.24 1.93 -18.65
C GLY A 47 -10.68 3.38 -18.41
N VAL A 48 -11.97 3.63 -18.24
CA VAL A 48 -12.52 4.97 -17.97
C VAL A 48 -11.92 5.56 -16.68
N LYS A 49 -11.80 4.78 -15.62
CA LYS A 49 -11.20 5.21 -14.35
C LYS A 49 -9.70 5.54 -14.48
N ASN A 50 -9.03 5.01 -15.49
CA ASN A 50 -7.61 5.25 -15.75
C ASN A 50 -7.33 6.39 -16.75
N ILE A 51 -8.31 6.81 -17.57
CA ILE A 51 -8.13 7.88 -18.57
C ILE A 51 -7.62 9.17 -17.92
N LEU A 52 -8.27 9.60 -16.84
CA LEU A 52 -7.90 10.85 -16.15
C LEU A 52 -6.45 10.83 -15.69
N GLY A 53 -6.01 9.75 -15.06
CA GLY A 53 -4.62 9.63 -14.63
C GLY A 53 -3.64 9.58 -15.80
N THR A 54 -3.98 8.88 -16.87
CA THR A 54 -3.13 8.76 -18.06
C THR A 54 -2.90 10.11 -18.74
N ILE A 55 -3.89 11.01 -18.72
CA ILE A 55 -3.78 12.35 -19.34
C ILE A 55 -3.19 13.37 -18.36
N LEU A 56 -3.71 13.43 -17.14
CA LEU A 56 -3.31 14.47 -16.19
C LEU A 56 -1.87 14.29 -15.69
N PHE A 57 -1.41 13.05 -15.51
CA PHE A 57 -0.08 12.79 -14.97
C PHE A 57 1.05 13.35 -15.84
N PRO A 58 1.10 13.14 -17.17
CA PRO A 58 2.08 13.78 -18.04
C PRO A 58 1.95 15.32 -18.08
N ILE A 59 0.73 15.85 -18.00
CA ILE A 59 0.48 17.29 -17.93
C ILE A 59 1.13 17.88 -16.68
N PHE A 60 0.94 17.25 -15.51
CA PHE A 60 1.57 17.69 -14.27
C PHE A 60 3.10 17.55 -14.30
N ILE A 61 3.65 16.51 -14.94
CA ILE A 61 5.10 16.41 -15.16
C ILE A 61 5.59 17.62 -15.95
N LYS A 62 4.90 18.01 -17.01
CA LYS A 62 5.27 19.18 -17.81
C LYS A 62 5.12 20.48 -17.02
N ALA A 63 4.02 20.66 -16.30
CA ALA A 63 3.79 21.85 -15.49
C ALA A 63 4.84 22.00 -14.38
N THR A 64 5.18 20.92 -13.68
CA THR A 64 6.20 20.96 -12.62
C THR A 64 7.61 21.17 -13.15
N SER A 65 7.90 20.78 -14.40
CA SER A 65 9.20 21.07 -15.02
C SER A 65 9.45 22.58 -15.19
N ILE A 66 8.38 23.37 -15.35
CA ILE A 66 8.46 24.83 -15.44
C ILE A 66 8.83 25.42 -14.06
N ILE A 67 8.30 24.87 -12.98
CA ILE A 67 8.58 25.33 -11.61
C ILE A 67 10.07 25.16 -11.27
N ASN A 68 10.72 24.15 -11.84
CA ASN A 68 12.14 23.89 -11.64
C ASN A 68 13.05 25.06 -12.08
N ASN A 69 12.54 25.96 -12.92
CA ASN A 69 13.26 27.19 -13.32
C ASN A 69 13.24 28.26 -12.23
N TYR A 70 12.32 28.17 -11.27
CA TYR A 70 12.13 29.15 -10.20
C TYR A 70 12.62 28.66 -8.83
N VAL A 71 12.71 27.35 -8.65
CA VAL A 71 13.12 26.73 -7.38
C VAL A 71 14.35 25.85 -7.63
N SER A 72 15.50 26.26 -7.09
CA SER A 72 16.73 25.47 -7.16
C SER A 72 16.90 24.64 -5.91
N PHE A 73 17.12 23.33 -6.10
CA PHE A 73 17.43 22.38 -5.03
C PHE A 73 18.92 21.97 -5.02
N GLU A 74 19.80 22.81 -5.58
CA GLU A 74 21.22 22.49 -5.75
C GLU A 74 21.95 22.22 -4.42
N ASN A 75 21.54 22.89 -3.36
CA ASN A 75 22.11 22.72 -2.02
C ASN A 75 21.45 21.65 -1.17
N THR A 76 20.46 20.92 -1.72
CA THR A 76 19.75 19.88 -0.98
C THR A 76 20.34 18.51 -1.31
N SER A 77 20.62 17.69 -0.29
CA SER A 77 21.14 16.35 -0.51
C SER A 77 20.16 15.52 -1.36
N LEU A 78 20.69 14.78 -2.32
CA LEU A 78 19.90 13.91 -3.19
C LEU A 78 19.05 12.91 -2.40
N PHE A 79 19.62 12.38 -1.33
CA PHE A 79 18.92 11.46 -0.42
C PHE A 79 17.65 12.09 0.20
N LEU A 80 17.76 13.34 0.67
CA LEU A 80 16.61 14.03 1.28
C LEU A 80 15.51 14.30 0.24
N LEU A 81 15.86 14.68 -0.97
CA LEU A 81 14.91 14.88 -2.07
C LEU A 81 14.16 13.59 -2.42
N ILE A 82 14.88 12.47 -2.48
CA ILE A 82 14.29 11.15 -2.76
C ILE A 82 13.36 10.74 -1.61
N LEU A 83 13.76 10.96 -0.37
CA LEU A 83 12.96 10.63 0.81
C LEU A 83 11.62 11.38 0.80
N ILE A 84 11.66 12.71 0.67
CA ILE A 84 10.47 13.55 0.61
C ILE A 84 9.60 13.18 -0.60
N GLY A 85 10.20 13.05 -1.78
CA GLY A 85 9.50 12.69 -3.00
C GLY A 85 8.81 11.33 -2.91
N SER A 86 9.47 10.35 -2.28
CA SER A 86 8.92 9.00 -2.10
C SER A 86 7.75 8.97 -1.12
N VAL A 87 7.82 9.73 -0.03
CA VAL A 87 6.71 9.87 0.92
C VAL A 87 5.49 10.51 0.24
N LEU A 88 5.67 11.63 -0.45
CA LEU A 88 4.59 12.32 -1.16
C LEU A 88 3.99 11.44 -2.27
N SER A 89 4.84 10.74 -3.03
CA SER A 89 4.40 9.80 -4.06
C SER A 89 3.61 8.64 -3.47
N GLY A 90 4.04 8.09 -2.35
CA GLY A 90 3.34 7.01 -1.64
C GLY A 90 1.97 7.45 -1.13
N ILE A 91 1.86 8.65 -0.56
CA ILE A 91 0.60 9.25 -0.12
C ILE A 91 -0.34 9.42 -1.31
N SER A 92 0.13 10.07 -2.38
CA SER A 92 -0.66 10.31 -3.57
C SER A 92 -1.15 9.02 -4.21
N PHE A 93 -0.27 8.04 -4.37
CA PHE A 93 -0.59 6.72 -4.90
C PHE A 93 -1.67 6.02 -4.07
N GLY A 94 -1.49 5.95 -2.74
CA GLY A 94 -2.44 5.31 -1.84
C GLY A 94 -3.81 5.97 -1.86
N MET A 95 -3.88 7.30 -1.90
CA MET A 95 -5.14 8.06 -1.97
C MET A 95 -5.88 7.81 -3.29
N ILE A 96 -5.18 7.84 -4.43
CA ILE A 96 -5.77 7.60 -5.75
C ILE A 96 -6.29 6.17 -5.85
N LYS A 97 -5.52 5.18 -5.40
CA LYS A 97 -5.96 3.78 -5.40
C LYS A 97 -7.14 3.54 -4.46
N LYS A 98 -7.15 4.17 -3.29
CA LYS A 98 -8.27 4.08 -2.33
C LYS A 98 -9.56 4.65 -2.90
N SER A 99 -9.49 5.67 -3.73
CA SER A 99 -10.67 6.24 -4.41
C SER A 99 -11.17 5.41 -5.61
N GLY A 100 -10.49 4.30 -5.93
CA GLY A 100 -10.83 3.41 -7.05
C GLY A 100 -10.34 3.88 -8.42
N TYR A 101 -9.50 4.92 -8.43
CA TYR A 101 -8.85 5.44 -9.64
C TYR A 101 -7.41 4.95 -9.76
N SER A 102 -6.75 5.30 -10.86
CA SER A 102 -5.33 4.99 -11.08
C SER A 102 -4.66 6.13 -11.85
N LEU A 103 -3.35 6.25 -11.69
CA LEU A 103 -2.52 7.18 -12.46
C LEU A 103 -2.27 6.70 -13.91
N GLY A 104 -2.76 5.53 -14.29
CA GLY A 104 -2.44 4.94 -15.59
C GLY A 104 -0.99 4.43 -15.67
N GLY A 105 -0.49 4.23 -16.89
CA GLY A 105 0.87 3.75 -17.11
C GLY A 105 1.16 2.41 -16.43
N PHE A 106 2.29 2.28 -15.76
CA PHE A 106 2.70 1.03 -15.08
C PHE A 106 1.76 0.56 -13.99
N TYR A 107 0.84 1.39 -13.50
CA TYR A 107 -0.19 0.94 -12.55
C TYR A 107 -1.11 -0.11 -13.15
N VAL A 108 -1.34 -0.09 -14.47
CA VAL A 108 -2.05 -1.17 -15.19
C VAL A 108 -1.29 -2.50 -15.05
N VAL A 109 0.05 -2.47 -15.13
CA VAL A 109 0.88 -3.67 -14.94
C VAL A 109 0.79 -4.17 -13.51
N TYR A 110 0.79 -3.27 -12.50
CA TYR A 110 0.64 -3.66 -11.10
C TYR A 110 -0.72 -4.29 -10.82
N ASP A 111 -1.79 -3.75 -11.42
CA ASP A 111 -3.14 -4.31 -11.31
C ASP A 111 -3.25 -5.68 -12.00
N LEU A 112 -2.57 -5.88 -13.14
CA LEU A 112 -2.46 -7.18 -13.81
C LEU A 112 -1.77 -8.23 -12.92
N LEU A 113 -0.66 -7.86 -12.30
CA LEU A 113 0.06 -8.75 -11.37
C LEU A 113 -0.77 -9.02 -10.10
N ASN A 114 -1.44 -8.00 -9.56
CA ASN A 114 -2.34 -8.18 -8.43
C ASN A 114 -3.48 -9.14 -8.74
N SER A 115 -4.15 -8.98 -9.89
CA SER A 115 -5.27 -9.83 -10.28
C SER A 115 -4.85 -11.28 -10.54
N LYS A 116 -3.68 -11.49 -11.19
CA LYS A 116 -3.19 -12.82 -11.59
C LYS A 116 -2.52 -13.55 -10.42
N PHE A 117 -1.68 -12.89 -9.64
CA PHE A 117 -0.86 -13.51 -8.59
C PHE A 117 -1.35 -13.25 -7.17
N LYS A 118 -2.43 -12.47 -6.98
CA LYS A 118 -3.02 -12.15 -5.67
C LYS A 118 -2.03 -11.50 -4.68
N ILE A 119 -1.04 -10.79 -5.20
CA ILE A 119 -0.07 -10.00 -4.40
C ILE A 119 -0.58 -8.57 -4.25
N SER A 120 -0.16 -7.84 -3.19
CA SER A 120 -0.53 -6.43 -3.05
C SER A 120 0.01 -5.58 -4.20
N VAL A 121 -0.66 -4.47 -4.50
CA VAL A 121 -0.24 -3.55 -5.57
C VAL A 121 1.15 -2.97 -5.29
N GLY A 122 1.48 -2.71 -4.02
CA GLY A 122 2.83 -2.30 -3.62
C GLY A 122 3.89 -3.37 -3.91
N LYS A 123 3.61 -4.65 -3.61
CA LYS A 123 4.52 -5.76 -3.98
C LYS A 123 4.65 -5.90 -5.49
N ALA A 124 3.56 -5.79 -6.23
CA ALA A 124 3.59 -5.80 -7.69
C ALA A 124 4.47 -4.66 -8.26
N SER A 125 4.34 -3.47 -7.67
CA SER A 125 5.21 -2.33 -7.97
C SER A 125 6.67 -2.63 -7.69
N LEU A 126 7.01 -3.21 -6.53
CA LEU A 126 8.39 -3.58 -6.20
C LEU A 126 8.98 -4.54 -7.25
N PHE A 127 8.28 -5.62 -7.59
CA PHE A 127 8.76 -6.60 -8.58
C PHE A 127 8.97 -5.99 -9.97
N THR A 128 8.02 -5.19 -10.44
CA THR A 128 8.11 -4.58 -11.78
C THR A 128 9.24 -3.56 -11.86
N ASN A 129 9.43 -2.77 -10.80
CA ASN A 129 10.42 -1.71 -10.80
C ASN A 129 11.85 -2.19 -10.53
N ILE A 130 12.04 -3.36 -9.95
CA ILE A 130 13.39 -3.93 -9.75
C ILE A 130 14.16 -4.02 -11.08
N VAL A 131 13.47 -4.41 -12.15
CA VAL A 131 14.08 -4.49 -13.48
C VAL A 131 14.52 -3.11 -13.98
N ILE A 132 13.67 -2.09 -13.80
CA ILE A 132 13.98 -0.71 -14.19
C ILE A 132 15.17 -0.17 -13.37
N ILE A 133 15.21 -0.47 -12.07
CA ILE A 133 16.29 -0.06 -11.18
C ILE A 133 17.62 -0.69 -11.61
N ILE A 134 17.63 -1.98 -11.93
CA ILE A 134 18.82 -2.69 -12.41
C ILE A 134 19.30 -2.07 -13.73
N LEU A 135 18.41 -1.86 -14.69
CA LEU A 135 18.76 -1.23 -15.97
C LEU A 135 19.31 0.20 -15.75
N SER A 136 18.76 0.94 -14.82
CA SER A 136 19.21 2.30 -14.54
C SER A 136 20.56 2.37 -13.86
N SER A 137 20.99 1.31 -13.16
CA SER A 137 22.33 1.26 -12.55
C SER A 137 23.46 1.33 -13.58
N PHE A 138 23.25 0.78 -14.77
CA PHE A 138 24.21 0.84 -15.88
C PHE A 138 24.33 2.23 -16.50
N VAL A 139 23.29 3.07 -16.35
CA VAL A 139 23.24 4.40 -16.96
C VAL A 139 23.62 5.51 -15.97
N PHE A 140 23.19 5.40 -14.75
CA PHE A 140 23.31 6.46 -13.73
C PHE A 140 24.18 6.11 -12.54
N GLY A 141 24.77 4.90 -12.51
CA GLY A 141 25.64 4.43 -11.45
C GLY A 141 24.88 3.79 -10.29
N ILE A 142 25.65 3.10 -9.44
CA ILE A 142 25.10 2.22 -8.39
C ILE A 142 24.46 3.02 -7.23
N ASP A 143 24.99 4.21 -6.92
CA ASP A 143 24.46 5.06 -5.83
C ASP A 143 23.03 5.50 -6.13
N ASN A 144 22.75 5.92 -7.36
CA ASN A 144 21.40 6.29 -7.79
C ASN A 144 20.43 5.10 -7.76
N CYS A 145 20.93 3.89 -8.04
CA CYS A 145 20.18 2.66 -7.95
C CYS A 145 19.76 2.36 -6.51
N ILE A 146 20.67 2.49 -5.54
CA ILE A 146 20.38 2.29 -4.12
C ILE A 146 19.33 3.29 -3.65
N TYR A 147 19.48 4.55 -3.99
CA TYR A 147 18.50 5.58 -3.63
C TYR A 147 17.13 5.34 -4.27
N ALA A 148 17.09 4.91 -5.53
CA ALA A 148 15.85 4.56 -6.22
C ALA A 148 15.16 3.35 -5.56
N ALA A 149 15.92 2.36 -5.12
CA ALA A 149 15.39 1.19 -4.42
C ALA A 149 14.79 1.56 -3.06
N ILE A 150 15.45 2.42 -2.29
CA ILE A 150 14.94 2.93 -1.02
C ILE A 150 13.65 3.73 -1.26
N GLY A 151 13.66 4.63 -2.24
CA GLY A 151 12.49 5.45 -2.59
C GLY A 151 11.31 4.60 -3.04
N LEU A 152 11.56 3.58 -3.85
CA LEU A 152 10.53 2.62 -4.29
C LEU A 152 9.90 1.89 -3.09
N TYR A 153 10.73 1.40 -2.18
CA TYR A 153 10.24 0.69 -0.99
C TYR A 153 9.35 1.57 -0.12
N ILE A 154 9.79 2.82 0.13
CA ILE A 154 9.02 3.81 0.91
C ILE A 154 7.68 4.11 0.22
N THR A 155 7.69 4.38 -1.10
CA THR A 155 6.49 4.66 -1.87
C THR A 155 5.51 3.51 -1.84
N ALA A 156 5.97 2.28 -2.05
CA ALA A 156 5.13 1.08 -2.02
C ALA A 156 4.55 0.82 -0.62
N TYR A 157 5.37 0.94 0.42
CA TYR A 157 4.95 0.72 1.80
C TYR A 157 3.89 1.73 2.26
N ILE A 158 4.13 3.03 2.02
CA ILE A 158 3.18 4.09 2.38
C ILE A 158 1.90 3.96 1.56
N GLY A 159 2.02 3.70 0.25
CA GLY A 159 0.88 3.51 -0.63
C GLY A 159 -0.02 2.37 -0.21
N ASP A 160 0.53 1.20 0.10
CA ASP A 160 -0.23 0.05 0.61
C ASP A 160 -0.91 0.37 1.95
N LYS A 161 -0.21 1.06 2.86
CA LYS A 161 -0.77 1.47 4.15
C LYS A 161 -1.95 2.44 4.01
N ILE A 162 -1.89 3.39 3.10
CA ILE A 162 -2.97 4.35 2.85
C ILE A 162 -4.13 3.68 2.12
N MET A 163 -3.85 2.82 1.14
CA MET A 163 -4.85 2.08 0.38
C MET A 163 -5.66 1.15 1.28
N LEU A 164 -5.00 0.35 2.10
CA LEU A 164 -5.64 -0.56 3.04
C LEU A 164 -6.26 0.18 4.24
N GLY A 165 -5.76 1.36 4.55
CA GLY A 165 -6.04 2.10 5.77
C GLY A 165 -5.01 1.81 6.86
N ILE A 166 -4.90 2.74 7.81
CA ILE A 166 -4.13 2.51 9.03
C ILE A 166 -5.04 1.75 9.98
N SER A 167 -4.67 0.50 10.29
CA SER A 167 -5.41 -0.27 11.28
C SER A 167 -5.22 0.36 12.66
N SER A 168 -6.26 1.04 13.12
CA SER A 168 -6.33 1.56 14.49
C SER A 168 -6.95 0.56 15.45
N ASN A 169 -7.44 -0.57 14.95
CA ASN A 169 -8.14 -1.58 15.73
C ASN A 169 -7.55 -2.97 15.54
N LYS A 170 -7.68 -3.80 16.57
CA LYS A 170 -7.28 -5.21 16.57
C LYS A 170 -8.51 -6.07 16.86
N ALA A 171 -8.76 -7.07 16.04
CA ALA A 171 -9.78 -8.07 16.27
C ALA A 171 -9.17 -9.27 17.01
N PHE A 172 -9.77 -9.63 18.11
CA PHE A 172 -9.42 -10.79 18.92
C PHE A 172 -10.42 -11.91 18.70
N TYR A 173 -9.90 -13.10 18.41
CA TYR A 173 -10.62 -14.35 18.38
C TYR A 173 -10.12 -15.18 19.55
N ILE A 174 -10.90 -15.28 20.65
CA ILE A 174 -10.44 -15.87 21.92
C ILE A 174 -11.19 -17.15 22.19
N VAL A 175 -10.46 -18.25 22.35
CA VAL A 175 -10.99 -19.54 22.77
C VAL A 175 -10.44 -19.84 24.14
N THR A 176 -11.30 -19.88 25.16
CA THR A 176 -10.92 -20.08 26.57
C THR A 176 -11.98 -20.91 27.32
N SER A 177 -11.53 -21.64 28.31
CA SER A 177 -12.44 -22.33 29.24
C SER A 177 -13.15 -21.37 30.19
N LYS A 178 -12.51 -20.23 30.49
CA LYS A 178 -13.02 -19.17 31.38
C LYS A 178 -13.72 -18.02 30.61
N TYR A 179 -14.48 -18.35 29.57
CA TYR A 179 -15.08 -17.37 28.68
C TYR A 179 -15.97 -16.34 29.38
N LYS A 180 -16.62 -16.70 30.50
CA LYS A 180 -17.47 -15.79 31.29
C LYS A 180 -16.63 -14.65 31.88
N ALA A 181 -15.52 -14.98 32.56
CA ALA A 181 -14.64 -14.00 33.18
C ALA A 181 -14.00 -13.09 32.14
N VAL A 182 -13.54 -13.65 31.03
CA VAL A 182 -12.99 -12.83 29.91
C VAL A 182 -14.06 -11.91 29.31
N ARG A 183 -15.30 -12.39 29.13
CA ARG A 183 -16.42 -11.58 28.66
C ARG A 183 -16.70 -10.41 29.62
N GLU A 184 -16.79 -10.69 30.92
CA GLU A 184 -17.04 -9.68 31.94
C GLU A 184 -15.97 -8.58 31.93
N TYR A 185 -14.72 -8.96 31.84
CA TYR A 185 -13.61 -8.02 31.69
C TYR A 185 -13.75 -7.15 30.45
N ILE A 186 -14.07 -7.74 29.28
CA ILE A 186 -14.23 -6.98 28.03
C ILE A 186 -15.37 -5.97 28.14
N ILE A 187 -16.49 -6.36 28.76
CA ILE A 187 -17.68 -5.50 28.87
C ILE A 187 -17.49 -4.44 29.96
N ASN A 188 -17.08 -4.84 31.15
CA ASN A 188 -17.12 -3.98 32.33
C ASN A 188 -15.86 -3.12 32.48
N ASP A 189 -14.68 -3.67 32.19
CA ASP A 189 -13.40 -2.99 32.39
C ASP A 189 -12.92 -2.23 31.14
N LEU A 190 -13.17 -2.80 29.95
CA LEU A 190 -12.79 -2.18 28.69
C LEU A 190 -13.92 -1.43 27.99
N ASN A 191 -15.16 -1.62 28.45
CA ASN A 191 -16.36 -1.04 27.84
C ASN A 191 -16.49 -1.30 26.33
N HIS A 192 -16.14 -2.54 25.92
CA HIS A 192 -16.24 -2.99 24.54
C HIS A 192 -17.32 -4.05 24.38
N THR A 193 -17.86 -4.11 23.15
CA THR A 193 -18.80 -5.19 22.78
C THR A 193 -18.05 -6.48 22.49
N VAL A 194 -18.68 -7.60 22.82
CA VAL A 194 -18.13 -8.94 22.54
C VAL A 194 -19.21 -9.84 21.97
N THR A 195 -18.87 -10.52 20.88
CA THR A 195 -19.74 -11.53 20.26
C THR A 195 -19.30 -12.92 20.69
N ILE A 196 -20.23 -13.74 21.16
CA ILE A 196 -19.98 -15.14 21.52
C ILE A 196 -20.37 -16.01 20.34
N VAL A 197 -19.40 -16.79 19.85
CA VAL A 197 -19.61 -17.76 18.77
C VAL A 197 -19.52 -19.17 19.35
N ASN A 198 -20.51 -20.00 19.03
CA ASN A 198 -20.44 -21.42 19.35
C ASN A 198 -19.49 -22.11 18.37
N ALA A 199 -18.42 -22.69 18.86
CA ALA A 199 -17.40 -23.36 18.09
C ALA A 199 -17.28 -24.82 18.51
N LYS A 200 -16.68 -25.67 17.67
CA LYS A 200 -16.39 -27.07 17.94
C LYS A 200 -14.91 -27.32 17.69
N GLY A 201 -14.24 -27.95 18.60
CA GLY A 201 -12.83 -28.28 18.43
C GLY A 201 -12.67 -29.40 17.40
N GLY A 202 -11.95 -29.09 16.32
CA GLY A 202 -11.78 -30.03 15.20
C GLY A 202 -11.11 -31.36 15.57
N TYR A 203 -10.23 -31.36 16.58
CA TYR A 203 -9.59 -32.58 17.08
C TYR A 203 -10.39 -33.27 18.20
N SER A 204 -10.91 -32.46 19.12
CA SER A 204 -11.55 -32.99 20.34
C SER A 204 -13.04 -33.26 20.17
N ASP A 205 -13.65 -32.77 19.11
CA ASP A 205 -15.09 -32.79 18.79
C ASP A 205 -16.00 -32.21 19.92
N LYS A 206 -15.36 -31.49 20.88
CA LYS A 206 -16.04 -30.85 22.01
C LYS A 206 -16.48 -29.45 21.67
N GLY A 207 -17.66 -29.09 22.17
CA GLY A 207 -18.18 -27.73 22.07
C GLY A 207 -17.30 -26.75 22.85
N LYS A 208 -16.99 -25.59 22.22
CA LYS A 208 -16.24 -24.50 22.82
C LYS A 208 -16.95 -23.17 22.55
N LYS A 209 -16.67 -22.19 23.38
CA LYS A 209 -17.09 -20.78 23.11
C LYS A 209 -15.90 -20.01 22.61
N MET A 210 -16.09 -19.27 21.52
CA MET A 210 -15.14 -18.30 21.00
C MET A 210 -15.71 -16.90 21.20
N LEU A 211 -14.91 -16.00 21.76
CA LEU A 211 -15.24 -14.61 21.91
C LEU A 211 -14.59 -13.83 20.75
N LEU A 212 -15.38 -13.03 20.07
CA LEU A 212 -14.94 -12.07 19.05
C LEU A 212 -15.12 -10.66 19.60
N CYS A 213 -14.05 -9.90 19.65
CA CYS A 213 -14.03 -8.53 20.14
C CYS A 213 -13.06 -7.70 19.33
N VAL A 214 -13.37 -6.42 19.12
CA VAL A 214 -12.50 -5.47 18.44
C VAL A 214 -12.15 -4.38 19.44
N VAL A 215 -10.84 -4.15 19.63
CA VAL A 215 -10.30 -3.12 20.54
C VAL A 215 -9.33 -2.20 19.81
N SER A 216 -9.06 -1.03 20.39
CA SER A 216 -8.06 -0.11 19.85
C SER A 216 -6.64 -0.69 19.92
N THR A 217 -5.76 -0.22 19.04
CA THR A 217 -4.34 -0.60 19.06
C THR A 217 -3.65 -0.20 20.36
N THR A 218 -4.18 0.80 21.07
CA THR A 218 -3.64 1.23 22.37
C THR A 218 -4.01 0.28 23.51
N GLU A 219 -5.12 -0.42 23.41
CA GLU A 219 -5.65 -1.31 24.46
C GLU A 219 -5.30 -2.77 24.25
N TYR A 220 -4.85 -3.16 23.05
CA TYR A 220 -4.66 -4.58 22.72
C TYR A 220 -3.61 -5.26 23.60
N ILE A 221 -2.54 -4.56 24.02
CA ILE A 221 -1.51 -5.12 24.90
C ILE A 221 -2.11 -5.45 26.27
N LYS A 222 -2.82 -4.48 26.87
CA LYS A 222 -3.48 -4.66 28.15
C LYS A 222 -4.48 -5.83 28.09
N MET A 223 -5.30 -5.87 27.06
CA MET A 223 -6.27 -6.95 26.86
C MET A 223 -5.58 -8.33 26.74
N ARG A 224 -4.52 -8.42 25.93
CA ARG A 224 -3.73 -9.65 25.78
C ARG A 224 -3.20 -10.17 27.12
N ASP A 225 -2.65 -9.28 27.93
CA ASP A 225 -1.99 -9.65 29.18
C ASP A 225 -3.03 -10.08 30.23
N VAL A 226 -4.14 -9.38 30.36
CA VAL A 226 -5.24 -9.75 31.26
C VAL A 226 -5.90 -11.07 30.86
N ILE A 227 -6.08 -11.34 29.55
CA ILE A 227 -6.61 -12.63 29.11
C ILE A 227 -5.70 -13.79 29.61
N LYS A 228 -4.37 -13.61 29.52
CA LYS A 228 -3.41 -14.61 30.02
C LYS A 228 -3.39 -14.74 31.54
N GLU A 229 -3.68 -13.68 32.26
CA GLU A 229 -3.84 -13.74 33.72
C GLU A 229 -5.11 -14.52 34.10
N ILE A 230 -6.23 -14.27 33.41
CA ILE A 230 -7.47 -14.97 33.66
C ILE A 230 -7.36 -16.47 33.32
N ASP A 231 -6.79 -16.79 32.17
CA ASP A 231 -6.62 -18.17 31.68
C ASP A 231 -5.29 -18.32 30.93
N LYS A 232 -4.31 -18.94 31.55
CA LYS A 232 -2.98 -19.18 30.98
C LYS A 232 -3.02 -20.05 29.71
N ASP A 233 -4.03 -20.92 29.62
CA ASP A 233 -4.22 -21.84 28.49
C ASP A 233 -5.15 -21.26 27.42
N ALA A 234 -5.54 -20.01 27.55
CA ALA A 234 -6.35 -19.34 26.53
C ALA A 234 -5.61 -19.25 25.19
N PHE A 235 -6.24 -19.78 24.16
CA PHE A 235 -5.81 -19.56 22.77
C PHE A 235 -6.49 -18.32 22.22
N PHE A 236 -5.71 -17.40 21.66
CA PHE A 236 -6.27 -16.28 20.93
C PHE A 236 -5.45 -15.91 19.71
N LEU A 237 -6.15 -15.52 18.67
CA LEU A 237 -5.61 -14.96 17.44
C LEU A 237 -5.92 -13.47 17.41
N ILE A 238 -4.92 -12.64 17.09
CA ILE A 238 -5.07 -11.19 16.93
C ILE A 238 -4.81 -10.86 15.48
N THR A 239 -5.75 -10.14 14.85
CA THR A 239 -5.62 -9.68 13.46
C THR A 239 -5.83 -8.18 13.38
N ASP A 240 -5.25 -7.54 12.37
CA ASP A 240 -5.53 -6.15 12.06
C ASP A 240 -6.98 -5.99 11.57
N SER A 241 -7.67 -4.97 12.10
CA SER A 241 -9.01 -4.59 11.66
C SER A 241 -8.96 -3.20 11.07
N TYR A 242 -9.05 -3.09 9.74
CA TYR A 242 -8.90 -1.84 9.00
C TYR A 242 -10.18 -0.99 8.96
N SER A 243 -11.34 -1.62 9.10
CA SER A 243 -12.63 -0.92 9.10
C SER A 243 -13.58 -1.61 10.06
N VAL A 244 -14.15 -0.83 10.95
CA VAL A 244 -15.24 -1.25 11.84
C VAL A 244 -16.43 -0.32 11.55
N ALA A 245 -17.44 -0.86 10.90
CA ALA A 245 -18.68 -0.15 10.65
C ALA A 245 -19.62 -0.37 11.84
N ASN A 246 -20.22 0.69 12.34
CA ASN A 246 -21.14 0.73 13.49
C ASN A 246 -20.52 0.20 14.80
N LYS A 247 -20.07 1.13 15.64
CA LYS A 247 -19.94 0.84 17.08
C LYS A 247 -21.37 0.64 17.63
N ILE A 248 -21.73 -0.62 17.84
CA ILE A 248 -22.93 -0.95 18.61
C ILE A 248 -22.62 -0.73 20.09
#